data_fc842c02f15b1166a701000e19700a13
#
_entry.id   fc842c02f15b1166a701000e19700a13
#
_cell.length_a   1.000
_cell.length_b   1.000
_cell.length_c   1.000
_cell.angle_alpha   90.00
_cell.angle_beta   90.00
_cell.angle_gamma   90.00
#
_symmetry.space_group_name_H-M   'P 1'
#
loop_
_entity.id
_entity.type
_entity.pdbx_description
1 polymer ?
#
loop_
_entity_poly.entity_id
_entity_poly.type
_entity_poly.pdbx_seq_one_letter_code
_entity_poly.pdbx_strand_id
1 'polypeptide(L)'
;MATTDERGKRVITEAEIRSLSSGDVLRIDEDALLTPLAADMTRERGVLVERVRPRSAAHSVRIAIGADHGGFEMKEQLKKVLADLGHEFQDFGTHSTEAVDYPDYAHVVARAVARGTCDLGIVIDGAGIGSCMVANKVPGVRAAMCYDEPSARNSREHNGANVLTLGGKMITLDLMRKVVTAWLTSDLTEDRHKRRVSKIIAVEKQYSDRDKC
;
A
#
# COMPACT_ATOMS: atom_id res chain seq x y z
N MET A 1 7.45 17.25 -22.39
CA MET A 1 6.29 16.40 -22.16
C MET A 1 6.15 16.21 -20.65
N ALA A 2 5.22 16.89 -20.02
CA ALA A 2 4.88 16.67 -18.63
C ALA A 2 3.73 15.67 -18.54
N THR A 3 3.67 14.90 -17.44
CA THR A 3 2.53 14.01 -17.17
C THR A 3 1.84 14.50 -15.91
N THR A 4 0.58 14.86 -16.02
CA THR A 4 -0.28 15.23 -14.90
C THR A 4 -1.21 14.07 -14.60
N ASP A 5 -1.22 13.62 -13.35
CA ASP A 5 -2.01 12.46 -12.90
C ASP A 5 -3.21 12.95 -12.07
N GLU A 6 -4.40 12.83 -12.64
CA GLU A 6 -5.68 13.22 -12.05
C GLU A 6 -6.59 12.00 -11.79
N ARG A 7 -5.97 10.81 -11.67
CA ARG A 7 -6.72 9.60 -11.30
C ARG A 7 -7.35 9.74 -9.90
N GLY A 8 -8.54 9.19 -9.76
CA GLY A 8 -9.37 9.35 -8.57
C GLY A 8 -10.42 10.45 -8.69
N LYS A 9 -10.32 11.33 -9.70
CA LYS A 9 -11.38 12.30 -9.99
C LYS A 9 -12.39 11.68 -10.94
N ARG A 10 -13.66 11.69 -10.54
CA ARG A 10 -14.77 11.22 -11.39
C ARG A 10 -15.13 12.18 -12.52
N VAL A 11 -14.86 13.46 -12.31
CA VAL A 11 -15.15 14.52 -13.29
C VAL A 11 -13.88 15.37 -13.46
N ILE A 12 -13.48 15.55 -14.71
CA ILE A 12 -12.36 16.40 -15.12
C ILE A 12 -12.97 17.66 -15.76
N THR A 13 -12.60 18.80 -15.24
CA THR A 13 -13.06 20.10 -15.71
C THR A 13 -11.95 20.83 -16.46
N GLU A 14 -12.23 22.01 -16.97
CA GLU A 14 -11.23 22.87 -17.61
C GLU A 14 -10.09 23.29 -16.64
N ALA A 15 -10.34 23.23 -15.32
CA ALA A 15 -9.34 23.64 -14.33
C ALA A 15 -8.08 22.75 -14.39
N GLU A 16 -8.26 21.44 -14.59
CA GLU A 16 -7.16 20.48 -14.70
C GLU A 16 -6.37 20.63 -16.00
N ILE A 17 -6.96 21.27 -17.02
CA ILE A 17 -6.36 21.38 -18.36
C ILE A 17 -5.67 22.73 -18.58
N ARG A 18 -6.03 23.76 -17.81
CA ARG A 18 -5.51 25.12 -17.99
C ARG A 18 -4.00 25.25 -17.96
N SER A 19 -3.31 24.43 -17.16
CA SER A 19 -1.84 24.46 -17.01
C SER A 19 -1.11 23.58 -18.00
N LEU A 20 -1.82 22.75 -18.79
CA LEU A 20 -1.21 21.81 -19.72
C LEU A 20 -0.93 22.44 -21.07
N SER A 21 0.15 21.98 -21.70
CA SER A 21 0.64 22.42 -23.00
C SER A 21 0.53 21.30 -24.05
N SER A 22 0.73 21.65 -25.32
CA SER A 22 0.71 20.67 -26.41
C SER A 22 1.76 19.58 -26.21
N GLY A 23 1.30 18.32 -26.31
CA GLY A 23 2.10 17.12 -26.10
C GLY A 23 2.19 16.65 -24.64
N ASP A 24 1.65 17.40 -23.68
CA ASP A 24 1.55 16.90 -22.30
C ASP A 24 0.50 15.80 -22.17
N VAL A 25 0.69 14.92 -21.22
CA VAL A 25 -0.18 13.76 -20.95
C VAL A 25 -1.02 14.01 -19.71
N LEU A 26 -2.33 13.95 -19.85
CA LEU A 26 -3.29 13.96 -18.76
C LEU A 26 -3.76 12.51 -18.49
N ARG A 27 -3.37 11.94 -17.36
CA ARG A 27 -3.83 10.61 -16.92
C ARG A 27 -5.10 10.75 -16.11
N ILE A 28 -6.15 10.05 -16.55
CA ILE A 28 -7.46 10.00 -15.87
C ILE A 28 -7.94 8.56 -15.79
N ASP A 29 -8.88 8.29 -14.89
CA ASP A 29 -9.54 6.99 -14.85
C ASP A 29 -10.37 6.74 -16.13
N GLU A 30 -10.49 5.47 -16.55
CA GLU A 30 -11.21 5.07 -17.77
C GLU A 30 -12.67 5.54 -17.77
N ASP A 31 -13.29 5.54 -16.57
CA ASP A 31 -14.68 5.97 -16.34
C ASP A 31 -14.82 7.45 -15.96
N ALA A 32 -13.72 8.19 -15.87
CA ALA A 32 -13.78 9.62 -15.59
C ALA A 32 -14.45 10.39 -16.73
N LEU A 33 -15.36 11.28 -16.36
CA LEU A 33 -16.09 12.14 -17.30
C LEU A 33 -15.30 13.42 -17.51
N LEU A 34 -14.98 13.75 -18.78
CA LEU A 34 -14.55 15.08 -19.11
C LEU A 34 -15.81 15.95 -19.34
N THR A 35 -15.82 17.15 -18.74
CA THR A 35 -16.86 18.13 -19.13
C THR A 35 -16.70 18.48 -20.60
N PRO A 36 -17.78 18.91 -21.31
CA PRO A 36 -17.68 19.32 -22.72
C PRO A 36 -16.57 20.34 -22.97
N LEU A 37 -16.44 21.33 -22.09
CA LEU A 37 -15.40 22.36 -22.17
C LEU A 37 -13.99 21.75 -21.97
N ALA A 38 -13.81 20.84 -21.02
CA ALA A 38 -12.55 20.14 -20.83
C ALA A 38 -12.16 19.31 -22.06
N ALA A 39 -13.10 18.60 -22.66
CA ALA A 39 -12.88 17.81 -23.86
C ALA A 39 -12.46 18.67 -25.07
N ASP A 40 -13.07 19.85 -25.22
CA ASP A 40 -12.71 20.78 -26.28
C ASP A 40 -11.31 21.38 -26.04
N MET A 41 -11.03 21.81 -24.82
CA MET A 41 -9.71 22.34 -24.46
C MET A 41 -8.57 21.31 -24.63
N THR A 42 -8.81 20.01 -24.35
CA THR A 42 -7.77 18.98 -24.59
C THR A 42 -7.44 18.86 -26.07
N ARG A 43 -8.45 18.93 -26.95
CA ARG A 43 -8.25 18.89 -28.41
C ARG A 43 -7.53 20.16 -28.93
N GLU A 44 -8.02 21.33 -28.54
CA GLU A 44 -7.45 22.60 -28.96
C GLU A 44 -6.00 22.78 -28.55
N ARG A 45 -5.65 22.32 -27.34
CA ARG A 45 -4.28 22.42 -26.81
C ARG A 45 -3.37 21.28 -27.22
N GLY A 46 -3.89 20.23 -27.88
CA GLY A 46 -3.10 19.06 -28.22
C GLY A 46 -2.60 18.27 -27.00
N VAL A 47 -3.39 18.24 -25.93
CA VAL A 47 -3.12 17.45 -24.71
C VAL A 47 -3.52 16.01 -24.96
N LEU A 48 -2.63 15.07 -24.67
CA LEU A 48 -2.87 13.64 -24.80
C LEU A 48 -3.61 13.13 -23.56
N VAL A 49 -4.83 12.62 -23.73
CA VAL A 49 -5.59 12.02 -22.63
C VAL A 49 -5.31 10.53 -22.59
N GLU A 50 -4.60 10.09 -21.57
CA GLU A 50 -4.35 8.68 -21.27
C GLU A 50 -5.41 8.19 -20.28
N ARG A 51 -6.40 7.41 -20.81
CA ARG A 51 -7.38 6.75 -19.98
C ARG A 51 -6.77 5.46 -19.41
N VAL A 52 -6.59 5.45 -18.12
CA VAL A 52 -6.10 4.26 -17.40
C VAL A 52 -7.33 3.62 -16.75
N ARG A 53 -7.44 2.30 -16.81
CA ARG A 53 -8.49 1.64 -16.03
C ARG A 53 -8.44 2.19 -14.63
N PRO A 54 -9.59 2.60 -14.06
CA PRO A 54 -9.61 2.98 -12.67
C PRO A 54 -8.90 1.85 -11.93
N ARG A 55 -7.97 2.20 -11.06
CA ARG A 55 -7.52 1.23 -10.06
C ARG A 55 -8.81 0.67 -9.51
N SER A 56 -9.13 -0.57 -9.86
CA SER A 56 -10.47 -1.15 -9.68
C SER A 56 -11.00 -0.66 -8.36
N ALA A 57 -12.26 -0.21 -8.34
CA ALA A 57 -12.98 0.09 -7.10
C ALA A 57 -12.52 -0.98 -6.13
N ALA A 58 -11.69 -0.61 -5.16
CA ALA A 58 -10.68 -1.45 -4.55
C ALA A 58 -11.22 -2.87 -4.43
N HIS A 59 -10.60 -3.84 -5.10
CA HIS A 59 -10.88 -5.23 -4.76
C HIS A 59 -10.73 -5.25 -3.26
N SER A 60 -11.86 -5.46 -2.56
CA SER A 60 -11.84 -5.54 -1.12
C SER A 60 -10.78 -6.57 -0.78
N VAL A 61 -9.59 -6.13 -0.40
CA VAL A 61 -8.53 -7.04 0.03
C VAL A 61 -8.77 -7.36 1.49
N ARG A 62 -8.56 -8.59 1.86
CA ARG A 62 -8.58 -9.02 3.24
C ARG A 62 -7.24 -8.76 3.88
N ILE A 63 -7.20 -7.92 4.89
CA ILE A 63 -5.98 -7.45 5.54
C ILE A 63 -5.83 -8.09 6.92
N ALA A 64 -4.73 -8.80 7.16
CA ALA A 64 -4.36 -9.25 8.49
C ALA A 64 -3.82 -8.06 9.28
N ILE A 65 -4.37 -7.77 10.45
CA ILE A 65 -3.85 -6.72 11.33
C ILE A 65 -3.42 -7.29 12.68
N GLY A 66 -2.35 -6.74 13.23
CA GLY A 66 -1.87 -7.12 14.56
C GLY A 66 -1.06 -5.99 15.19
N ALA A 67 -0.94 -6.01 16.50
CA ALA A 67 -0.13 -5.07 17.25
C ALA A 67 0.34 -5.68 18.58
N ASP A 68 1.42 -5.15 19.13
CA ASP A 68 1.71 -5.30 20.56
C ASP A 68 0.96 -4.24 21.37
N HIS A 69 1.21 -4.17 22.67
CA HIS A 69 0.63 -3.16 23.56
C HIS A 69 1.02 -1.73 23.18
N GLY A 70 2.21 -1.52 22.58
CA GLY A 70 2.69 -0.21 22.12
C GLY A 70 1.97 0.29 20.86
N GLY A 71 1.45 -0.62 20.05
CA GLY A 71 0.69 -0.35 18.83
C GLY A 71 -0.83 -0.47 18.98
N PHE A 72 -1.33 -0.95 20.10
CA PHE A 72 -2.74 -1.29 20.30
C PHE A 72 -3.71 -0.15 19.97
N GLU A 73 -3.51 1.02 20.55
CA GLU A 73 -4.41 2.16 20.31
C GLU A 73 -4.44 2.58 18.84
N MET A 74 -3.28 2.59 18.20
CA MET A 74 -3.19 2.92 16.78
C MET A 74 -3.84 1.82 15.90
N LYS A 75 -3.76 0.55 16.26
CA LYS A 75 -4.45 -0.55 15.59
C LYS A 75 -5.97 -0.37 15.66
N GLU A 76 -6.51 0.04 16.79
CA GLU A 76 -7.95 0.31 16.92
C GLU A 76 -8.41 1.48 16.01
N GLN A 77 -7.56 2.50 15.79
CA GLN A 77 -7.85 3.54 14.80
C GLN A 77 -7.66 3.05 13.36
N LEU A 78 -6.67 2.18 13.12
CA LEU A 78 -6.47 1.56 11.81
C LEU A 78 -7.71 0.81 11.32
N LYS A 79 -8.44 0.11 12.19
CA LYS A 79 -9.69 -0.58 11.83
C LYS A 79 -10.70 0.36 11.19
N LYS A 80 -10.84 1.58 11.72
CA LYS A 80 -11.73 2.61 11.17
C LYS A 80 -11.24 3.07 9.79
N VAL A 81 -9.94 3.29 9.66
CA VAL A 81 -9.34 3.68 8.38
C VAL A 81 -9.57 2.63 7.30
N LEU A 82 -9.38 1.34 7.62
CA LEU A 82 -9.60 0.24 6.68
C LEU A 82 -11.07 0.12 6.27
N ALA A 83 -11.99 0.27 7.22
CA ALA A 83 -13.43 0.27 6.95
C ALA A 83 -13.82 1.45 6.04
N ASP A 84 -13.31 2.67 6.31
CA ASP A 84 -13.53 3.86 5.50
C ASP A 84 -13.01 3.68 4.05
N LEU A 85 -11.92 2.92 3.88
CA LEU A 85 -11.34 2.59 2.60
C LEU A 85 -12.01 1.38 1.89
N GLY A 86 -13.01 0.75 2.52
CA GLY A 86 -13.76 -0.37 1.96
C GLY A 86 -13.02 -1.71 1.98
N HIS A 87 -12.02 -1.88 2.87
CA HIS A 87 -11.29 -3.13 3.01
C HIS A 87 -11.80 -3.97 4.18
N GLU A 88 -11.80 -5.30 3.98
CA GLU A 88 -12.02 -6.26 5.06
C GLU A 88 -10.73 -6.48 5.84
N PHE A 89 -10.85 -6.70 7.16
CA PHE A 89 -9.70 -7.03 7.97
C PHE A 89 -9.97 -8.17 8.95
N GLN A 90 -8.91 -8.88 9.30
CA GLN A 90 -8.90 -9.88 10.38
C GLN A 90 -7.90 -9.43 11.45
N ASP A 91 -8.41 -9.22 12.66
CA ASP A 91 -7.62 -8.78 13.82
C ASP A 91 -7.03 -9.98 14.57
N PHE A 92 -5.71 -10.06 14.60
CA PHE A 92 -4.96 -11.10 15.30
C PHE A 92 -4.44 -10.67 16.68
N GLY A 93 -4.87 -9.51 17.19
CA GLY A 93 -4.50 -9.00 18.53
C GLY A 93 -3.35 -7.99 18.48
N THR A 94 -2.81 -7.50 19.63
CA THR A 94 -3.43 -7.71 20.95
C THR A 94 -4.76 -6.98 21.10
N HIS A 95 -5.51 -7.33 22.15
CA HIS A 95 -6.84 -6.73 22.42
C HIS A 95 -6.85 -5.88 23.70
N SER A 96 -5.68 -5.56 24.25
CA SER A 96 -5.51 -4.72 25.43
C SER A 96 -4.17 -3.98 25.40
N THR A 97 -3.98 -3.08 26.37
CA THR A 97 -2.73 -2.35 26.62
C THR A 97 -1.76 -3.10 27.54
N GLU A 98 -2.11 -4.32 27.96
CA GLU A 98 -1.23 -5.15 28.76
C GLU A 98 0.02 -5.53 27.96
N ALA A 99 1.16 -5.59 28.65
CA ALA A 99 2.44 -5.87 28.03
C ALA A 99 2.46 -7.25 27.38
N VAL A 100 2.75 -7.28 26.08
CA VAL A 100 2.89 -8.49 25.27
C VAL A 100 4.05 -8.34 24.31
N ASP A 101 4.56 -9.44 23.79
CA ASP A 101 5.71 -9.48 22.92
C ASP A 101 5.30 -9.32 21.45
N TYR A 102 5.81 -8.26 20.78
CA TYR A 102 5.51 -7.95 19.37
C TYR A 102 5.82 -9.10 18.40
N PRO A 103 6.84 -9.97 18.62
CA PRO A 103 7.15 -11.03 17.67
C PRO A 103 5.99 -12.00 17.43
N ASP A 104 5.20 -12.29 18.44
CA ASP A 104 4.07 -13.22 18.35
C ASP A 104 3.03 -12.70 17.37
N TYR A 105 2.68 -11.43 17.47
CA TYR A 105 1.68 -10.77 16.61
C TYR A 105 2.21 -10.55 15.18
N ALA A 106 3.46 -10.14 15.06
CA ALA A 106 4.10 -9.98 13.75
C ALA A 106 4.17 -11.33 13.01
N HIS A 107 4.51 -12.40 13.72
CA HIS A 107 4.57 -13.75 13.15
C HIS A 107 3.18 -14.25 12.69
N VAL A 108 2.14 -14.07 13.51
CA VAL A 108 0.77 -14.51 13.15
C VAL A 108 0.28 -13.79 11.91
N VAL A 109 0.45 -12.46 11.83
CA VAL A 109 0.07 -11.65 10.66
C VAL A 109 0.86 -12.10 9.42
N ALA A 110 2.18 -12.24 9.55
CA ALA A 110 3.03 -12.67 8.44
C ALA A 110 2.62 -14.06 7.93
N ARG A 111 2.30 -15.01 8.82
CA ARG A 111 1.80 -16.34 8.45
C ARG A 111 0.44 -16.29 7.74
N ALA A 112 -0.47 -15.41 8.16
CA ALA A 112 -1.76 -15.25 7.50
C ALA A 112 -1.57 -14.81 6.04
N VAL A 113 -0.66 -13.88 5.79
CA VAL A 113 -0.30 -13.44 4.44
C VAL A 113 0.42 -14.53 3.64
N ALA A 114 1.42 -15.19 4.23
CA ALA A 114 2.19 -16.24 3.56
C ALA A 114 1.32 -17.44 3.13
N ARG A 115 0.27 -17.75 3.90
CA ARG A 115 -0.68 -18.83 3.60
C ARG A 115 -1.83 -18.42 2.68
N GLY A 116 -1.92 -17.15 2.28
CA GLY A 116 -3.03 -16.63 1.48
C GLY A 116 -4.36 -16.55 2.23
N THR A 117 -4.37 -16.66 3.55
CA THR A 117 -5.57 -16.44 4.37
C THR A 117 -6.00 -14.97 4.34
N CYS A 118 -5.01 -14.08 4.26
CA CYS A 118 -5.18 -12.66 3.99
C CYS A 118 -4.27 -12.26 2.83
N ASP A 119 -4.69 -11.25 2.06
CA ASP A 119 -3.95 -10.77 0.89
C ASP A 119 -2.74 -9.92 1.30
N LEU A 120 -2.93 -9.11 2.34
CA LEU A 120 -1.95 -8.16 2.87
C LEU A 120 -1.91 -8.20 4.40
N GLY A 121 -0.85 -7.66 4.98
CA GLY A 121 -0.71 -7.56 6.44
C GLY A 121 -0.29 -6.17 6.90
N ILE A 122 -0.76 -5.74 8.07
CA ILE A 122 -0.30 -4.53 8.74
C ILE A 122 -0.02 -4.87 10.21
N VAL A 123 1.19 -4.58 10.67
CA VAL A 123 1.61 -4.80 12.07
C VAL A 123 2.04 -3.47 12.67
N ILE A 124 1.60 -3.21 13.90
CA ILE A 124 1.96 -1.99 14.61
C ILE A 124 2.58 -2.36 15.97
N ASP A 125 3.85 -2.01 16.15
CA ASP A 125 4.52 -2.06 17.45
C ASP A 125 4.99 -0.64 17.86
N GLY A 126 5.76 -0.52 18.92
CA GLY A 126 6.24 0.79 19.37
C GLY A 126 7.01 1.56 18.30
N ALA A 127 7.85 0.90 17.51
CA ALA A 127 8.72 1.51 16.50
C ALA A 127 8.53 0.97 15.07
N GLY A 128 7.89 -0.19 14.89
CA GLY A 128 7.72 -0.87 13.60
C GLY A 128 8.93 -1.70 13.15
N ILE A 129 10.07 -1.56 13.84
CA ILE A 129 11.35 -2.16 13.43
C ILE A 129 11.36 -3.66 13.69
N GLY A 130 11.08 -4.05 14.94
CA GLY A 130 11.14 -5.45 15.36
C GLY A 130 10.11 -6.30 14.62
N SER A 131 8.89 -5.81 14.47
CA SER A 131 7.84 -6.47 13.71
C SER A 131 8.22 -6.66 12.24
N CYS A 132 8.92 -5.69 11.63
CA CYS A 132 9.45 -5.82 10.27
C CYS A 132 10.47 -6.95 10.17
N MET A 133 11.39 -7.02 11.14
CA MET A 133 12.41 -8.08 11.18
C MET A 133 11.78 -9.47 11.29
N VAL A 134 10.80 -9.62 12.19
CA VAL A 134 10.10 -10.90 12.41
C VAL A 134 9.32 -11.30 11.17
N ALA A 135 8.53 -10.40 10.62
CA ALA A 135 7.70 -10.68 9.45
C ALA A 135 8.54 -11.16 8.26
N ASN A 136 9.71 -10.58 8.04
CA ASN A 136 10.65 -10.99 6.99
C ASN A 136 11.35 -12.33 7.25
N LYS A 137 11.14 -12.99 8.39
CA LYS A 137 11.60 -14.37 8.64
C LYS A 137 10.61 -15.42 8.12
N VAL A 138 9.41 -15.00 7.74
CA VAL A 138 8.40 -15.91 7.21
C VAL A 138 8.52 -15.97 5.68
N PRO A 139 8.79 -17.14 5.09
CA PRO A 139 8.90 -17.28 3.64
C PRO A 139 7.64 -16.76 2.90
N GLY A 140 7.87 -16.05 1.79
CA GLY A 140 6.81 -15.42 1.00
C GLY A 140 6.41 -14.03 1.50
N VAL A 141 6.94 -13.57 2.62
CA VAL A 141 6.68 -12.24 3.16
C VAL A 141 7.78 -11.25 2.78
N ARG A 142 7.37 -10.10 2.34
CA ARG A 142 8.21 -8.92 2.11
C ARG A 142 7.64 -7.78 2.94
N ALA A 143 8.09 -7.69 4.18
CA ALA A 143 7.67 -6.66 5.12
C ALA A 143 8.51 -5.39 4.92
N ALA A 144 7.84 -4.26 4.92
CA ALA A 144 8.46 -2.95 4.88
C ALA A 144 7.98 -2.07 6.03
N MET A 145 8.94 -1.47 6.73
CA MET A 145 8.65 -0.44 7.72
C MET A 145 8.60 0.92 7.03
N CYS A 146 7.49 1.64 7.20
CA CYS A 146 7.29 2.92 6.55
C CYS A 146 6.89 3.99 7.56
N TYR A 147 7.52 5.17 7.45
CA TYR A 147 7.21 6.33 8.29
C TYR A 147 6.59 7.49 7.52
N ASP A 148 6.52 7.39 6.18
CA ASP A 148 5.96 8.41 5.31
C ASP A 148 5.32 7.80 4.05
N GLU A 149 4.57 8.62 3.31
CA GLU A 149 3.93 8.21 2.07
C GLU A 149 4.94 7.78 0.97
N PRO A 150 6.08 8.48 0.77
CA PRO A 150 7.06 8.05 -0.23
C PRO A 150 7.61 6.65 0.02
N SER A 151 7.97 6.32 1.26
CA SER A 151 8.45 4.97 1.60
C SER A 151 7.36 3.91 1.44
N ALA A 152 6.12 4.24 1.80
CA ALA A 152 4.97 3.37 1.62
C ALA A 152 4.74 3.03 0.13
N ARG A 153 4.69 4.04 -0.74
CA ARG A 153 4.58 3.83 -2.19
C ARG A 153 5.72 3.01 -2.74
N ASN A 154 6.95 3.41 -2.42
CA ASN A 154 8.16 2.73 -2.90
C ASN A 154 8.17 1.25 -2.52
N SER A 155 7.79 0.93 -1.27
CA SER A 155 7.76 -0.45 -0.79
C SER A 155 6.84 -1.36 -1.61
N ARG A 156 5.71 -0.81 -2.07
CA ARG A 156 4.76 -1.52 -2.94
C ARG A 156 5.24 -1.55 -4.38
N GLU A 157 5.49 -0.38 -4.96
CA GLU A 157 5.77 -0.22 -6.40
C GLU A 157 7.09 -0.87 -6.81
N HIS A 158 8.11 -0.80 -5.95
CA HIS A 158 9.45 -1.28 -6.28
C HIS A 158 9.79 -2.65 -5.68
N ASN A 159 9.23 -2.97 -4.50
CA ASN A 159 9.61 -4.16 -3.74
C ASN A 159 8.46 -5.16 -3.59
N GLY A 160 7.25 -4.79 -3.99
CA GLY A 160 6.08 -5.66 -3.86
C GLY A 160 5.82 -6.07 -2.42
N ALA A 161 6.03 -5.14 -1.46
CA ALA A 161 5.78 -5.42 -0.05
C ALA A 161 4.34 -5.87 0.17
N ASN A 162 4.18 -6.98 0.89
CA ASN A 162 2.87 -7.54 1.22
C ASN A 162 2.55 -7.46 2.73
N VAL A 163 3.51 -7.00 3.54
CA VAL A 163 3.30 -6.65 4.94
C VAL A 163 3.87 -5.25 5.19
N LEU A 164 3.05 -4.38 5.78
CA LEU A 164 3.44 -3.05 6.25
C LEU A 164 3.68 -3.11 7.75
N THR A 165 4.77 -2.51 8.24
CA THR A 165 4.95 -2.31 9.68
C THR A 165 5.05 -0.84 10.03
N LEU A 166 4.42 -0.45 11.14
CA LEU A 166 4.30 0.93 11.60
C LEU A 166 4.73 1.06 13.05
N GLY A 167 5.33 2.20 13.37
CA GLY A 167 5.68 2.56 14.73
C GLY A 167 4.56 3.36 15.41
N GLY A 168 3.79 2.74 16.28
CA GLY A 168 2.67 3.39 16.97
C GLY A 168 3.06 4.57 17.86
N LYS A 169 4.33 4.62 18.30
CA LYS A 169 4.89 5.74 19.06
C LYS A 169 5.71 6.71 18.21
N MET A 170 5.87 6.43 16.92
CA MET A 170 6.75 7.18 16.01
C MET A 170 5.99 8.08 15.04
N ILE A 171 4.74 7.77 14.75
CA ILE A 171 3.92 8.51 13.78
C ILE A 171 2.58 8.93 14.40
N THR A 172 2.01 10.00 13.86
CA THR A 172 0.67 10.45 14.23
C THR A 172 -0.42 9.66 13.53
N LEU A 173 -1.66 9.74 14.00
CA LEU A 173 -2.82 9.12 13.34
C LEU A 173 -3.02 9.63 11.91
N ASP A 174 -2.84 10.94 11.69
CA ASP A 174 -2.96 11.53 10.34
C ASP A 174 -1.91 10.96 9.39
N LEU A 175 -0.68 10.81 9.89
CA LEU A 175 0.40 10.23 9.08
C LEU A 175 0.17 8.74 8.84
N MET A 176 -0.30 7.99 9.84
CA MET A 176 -0.72 6.59 9.67
C MET A 176 -1.77 6.46 8.58
N ARG A 177 -2.84 7.27 8.60
CA ARG A 177 -3.88 7.26 7.54
C ARG A 177 -3.28 7.50 6.17
N LYS A 178 -2.40 8.48 6.00
CA LYS A 178 -1.73 8.79 4.72
C LYS A 178 -0.85 7.64 4.26
N VAL A 179 -0.02 7.09 5.14
CA VAL A 179 0.88 5.96 4.84
C VAL A 179 0.08 4.73 4.41
N VAL A 180 -0.95 4.36 5.17
CA VAL A 180 -1.80 3.20 4.88
C VAL A 180 -2.54 3.39 3.55
N THR A 181 -3.12 4.57 3.32
CA THR A 181 -3.79 4.87 2.04
C THR A 181 -2.82 4.78 0.87
N ALA A 182 -1.65 5.42 0.98
CA ALA A 182 -0.62 5.35 -0.05
C ALA A 182 -0.16 3.93 -0.32
N TRP A 183 0.00 3.11 0.73
CA TRP A 183 0.43 1.72 0.64
C TRP A 183 -0.62 0.84 -0.04
N LEU A 184 -1.88 0.94 0.36
CA LEU A 184 -2.99 0.14 -0.19
C LEU A 184 -3.35 0.52 -1.64
N THR A 185 -3.07 1.77 -2.03
CA THR A 185 -3.33 2.25 -3.40
C THR A 185 -2.13 2.13 -4.35
N SER A 186 -1.00 1.57 -3.90
CA SER A 186 0.19 1.34 -4.72
C SER A 186 0.35 -0.12 -5.11
N ASP A 187 0.84 -0.40 -6.34
CA ASP A 187 1.03 -1.74 -6.86
C ASP A 187 2.34 -1.90 -7.62
N LEU A 188 2.86 -3.14 -7.62
CA LEU A 188 4.03 -3.53 -8.39
C LEU A 188 3.65 -3.74 -9.87
N THR A 189 3.80 -2.71 -10.70
CA THR A 189 3.38 -2.75 -12.10
C THR A 189 4.54 -2.92 -13.07
N GLU A 190 5.68 -2.29 -12.81
CA GLU A 190 6.80 -2.22 -13.74
C GLU A 190 7.63 -3.51 -13.79
N ASP A 191 7.91 -4.02 -14.99
CA ASP A 191 8.65 -5.28 -15.18
C ASP A 191 10.09 -5.24 -14.65
N ARG A 192 10.74 -4.07 -14.68
CA ARG A 192 12.05 -3.89 -14.05
C ARG A 192 12.03 -4.14 -12.54
N HIS A 193 10.93 -3.77 -11.86
CA HIS A 193 10.76 -4.00 -10.43
C HIS A 193 10.34 -5.43 -10.12
N LYS A 194 9.44 -6.01 -10.93
CA LYS A 194 9.06 -7.44 -10.83
C LYS A 194 10.30 -8.34 -10.92
N ARG A 195 11.22 -8.04 -11.87
CA ARG A 195 12.48 -8.77 -12.00
C ARG A 195 13.36 -8.67 -10.74
N ARG A 196 13.39 -7.51 -10.07
CA ARG A 196 14.14 -7.34 -8.82
C ARG A 196 13.50 -8.09 -7.66
N VAL A 197 12.19 -8.06 -7.56
CA VAL A 197 11.42 -8.84 -6.57
C VAL A 197 11.66 -10.34 -6.76
N SER A 198 11.73 -10.84 -8.00
CA SER A 198 12.06 -12.24 -8.28
C SER A 198 13.44 -12.64 -7.73
N LYS A 199 14.41 -11.71 -7.71
CA LYS A 199 15.73 -11.95 -7.10
C LYS A 199 15.67 -12.03 -5.58
N ILE A 200 14.83 -11.20 -4.93
CA ILE A 200 14.59 -11.30 -3.48
C ILE A 200 14.02 -12.68 -3.13
N ILE A 201 13.02 -13.14 -3.89
CA ILE A 201 12.41 -14.47 -3.72
C ILE A 201 13.44 -15.59 -3.98
N ALA A 202 14.34 -15.42 -4.95
CA ALA A 202 15.39 -16.41 -5.23
C ALA A 202 16.38 -16.52 -4.06
N VAL A 203 16.73 -15.40 -3.41
CA VAL A 203 17.56 -15.43 -2.18
C VAL A 203 16.87 -16.19 -1.05
N GLU A 204 15.57 -15.91 -0.82
CA GLU A 204 14.80 -16.62 0.21
C GLU A 204 14.82 -18.14 -0.01
N LYS A 205 14.59 -18.61 -1.23
CA LYS A 205 14.62 -20.04 -1.57
C LYS A 205 15.96 -20.72 -1.26
N GLN A 206 17.10 -20.01 -1.49
CA GLN A 206 18.42 -20.55 -1.21
C GLN A 206 18.64 -20.92 0.26
N TYR A 207 17.95 -20.21 1.17
CA TYR A 207 18.09 -20.43 2.60
C TYR A 207 16.98 -21.30 3.20
N SER A 208 15.77 -21.27 2.61
CA SER A 208 14.65 -22.10 3.06
C SER A 208 14.84 -23.60 2.74
N ASP A 209 15.63 -23.95 1.72
CA ASP A 209 15.90 -25.35 1.34
C ASP A 209 17.06 -25.98 2.14
N ARG A 210 17.83 -25.20 2.91
CA ARG A 210 18.95 -25.71 3.71
C ARG A 210 18.52 -26.51 4.95
N ASP A 211 17.32 -26.31 5.44
CA ASP A 211 16.77 -27.02 6.61
C ASP A 211 16.13 -28.38 6.26
N LYS A 212 16.29 -28.85 5.03
CA LYS A 212 15.77 -30.14 4.54
C LYS A 212 16.85 -31.22 4.34
N CYS A 213 18.09 -30.96 4.80
CA CYS A 213 19.19 -31.94 4.80
C CYS A 213 19.46 -32.53 6.18
#